data_536bc8c05808f55f243fe5f1de666d42
#
_entry.id   536bc8c05808f55f243fe5f1de666d42
#
_cell.length_a   1.000
_cell.length_b   1.000
_cell.length_c   1.000
_cell.angle_alpha   90.00
_cell.angle_beta   90.00
_cell.angle_gamma   90.00
#
_symmetry.space_group_name_H-M   'P 1'
#
loop_
_entity.id
_entity.type
_entity.pdbx_description
1 polymer ?
#
loop_
_entity_poly.entity_id
_entity_poly.type
_entity_poly.pdbx_seq_one_letter_code
_entity_poly.pdbx_strand_id
1 'polypeptide(L)'
;MLSTPPQPIETPVPVPALATGLTRSHAGLVLIVDDVPDNLAMLHDALDAAGYTVLVATSGAAALQRAAQAEPDIVLLDAVMPGMDGFEVARRLKAGPDTAHIPVVFMTGLTDTEHVLAAFEAGGVDYVTKPIRPAEVIARIGVHMRGARQARQARNALDAYGHATIAVRLQSQPPRLVWQTPLARRWLPDYFGTPPDAVPEALLQWLTAALAHPEQRPLSIARESRQLLCTLQGRTVDDDWLVVLREVSDATAVEAIMHTLKLTLRESEVLYWVVQGKTNRDIGDILGSSPATVKKHLERIYEKLGTETRTAAATVALQRVRMLNSG
;
A
#
# COMPACT_ATOMS: atom_id res chain seq x y z
N MET A 1 32.07 49.97 60.04
CA MET A 1 31.98 49.93 58.57
C MET A 1 32.61 48.61 58.13
N LEU A 2 31.73 47.61 57.91
CA LEU A 2 32.20 46.30 57.42
C LEU A 2 31.98 46.23 55.93
N SER A 3 33.09 46.10 55.20
CA SER A 3 33.13 46.01 53.73
C SER A 3 32.77 44.61 53.30
N THR A 4 31.70 44.44 52.49
CA THR A 4 31.24 43.20 51.89
C THR A 4 32.18 42.83 50.71
N PRO A 5 32.66 41.57 50.61
CA PRO A 5 33.47 41.16 49.46
C PRO A 5 32.65 41.02 48.17
N PRO A 6 33.22 41.26 46.99
CA PRO A 6 32.51 41.11 45.72
C PRO A 6 32.24 39.66 45.42
N GLN A 7 31.02 39.37 44.88
CA GLN A 7 30.61 38.07 44.37
C GLN A 7 31.38 37.69 43.09
N PRO A 8 31.68 36.40 42.89
CA PRO A 8 32.34 35.95 41.66
C PRO A 8 31.37 36.02 40.47
N ILE A 9 31.89 36.57 39.38
CA ILE A 9 31.24 36.63 38.07
C ILE A 9 31.10 35.19 37.53
N GLU A 10 29.90 34.69 37.46
CA GLU A 10 29.61 33.42 36.77
C GLU A 10 29.91 33.56 35.28
N THR A 11 30.87 32.79 34.79
CA THR A 11 31.12 32.60 33.35
C THR A 11 29.95 31.89 32.74
N PRO A 12 29.38 32.36 31.62
CA PRO A 12 28.28 31.67 30.95
C PRO A 12 28.76 30.32 30.40
N VAL A 13 28.07 29.25 30.82
CA VAL A 13 28.26 27.91 30.31
C VAL A 13 27.93 27.95 28.80
N PRO A 14 28.80 27.43 27.91
CA PRO A 14 28.48 27.37 26.50
C PRO A 14 27.30 26.41 26.28
N VAL A 15 26.20 26.95 25.82
CA VAL A 15 25.05 26.16 25.32
C VAL A 15 25.57 25.41 24.10
N PRO A 16 25.46 24.05 24.06
CA PRO A 16 25.84 23.33 22.87
C PRO A 16 24.95 23.81 21.71
N ALA A 17 25.58 24.30 20.66
CA ALA A 17 24.94 24.61 19.41
C ALA A 17 24.19 23.32 18.95
N LEU A 18 22.86 23.31 19.12
CA LEU A 18 22.00 22.36 18.47
C LEU A 18 22.29 22.47 16.97
N ALA A 19 23.04 21.49 16.47
CA ALA A 19 23.19 21.26 15.04
C ALA A 19 21.79 21.18 14.46
N THR A 20 21.33 22.26 13.89
CA THR A 20 20.16 22.31 13.02
C THR A 20 20.50 21.57 11.72
N GLY A 21 20.69 20.25 11.84
CA GLY A 21 20.44 19.31 10.78
C GLY A 21 18.94 19.18 10.66
N LEU A 22 18.28 20.21 10.14
CA LEU A 22 16.96 20.08 9.54
C LEU A 22 17.15 19.10 8.39
N THR A 23 16.91 17.79 8.65
CA THR A 23 16.47 16.88 7.62
C THR A 23 15.30 17.58 6.94
N ARG A 24 15.53 18.11 5.72
CA ARG A 24 14.45 18.56 4.84
C ARG A 24 13.53 17.36 4.73
N SER A 25 12.44 17.38 5.46
CA SER A 25 11.33 16.48 5.26
C SER A 25 10.89 16.76 3.83
N HIS A 26 11.25 15.86 2.89
CA HIS A 26 10.86 16.03 1.51
C HIS A 26 9.36 16.17 1.46
N ALA A 27 8.89 17.34 1.07
CA ALA A 27 7.45 17.63 1.02
C ALA A 27 6.73 16.77 -0.03
N GLY A 28 7.46 16.07 -0.89
CA GLY A 28 7.01 15.10 -1.87
C GLY A 28 7.64 15.28 -3.25
N LEU A 29 7.35 14.34 -4.14
CA LEU A 29 7.83 14.32 -5.51
C LEU A 29 6.76 14.85 -6.46
N VAL A 30 7.06 15.96 -7.14
CA VAL A 30 6.17 16.62 -8.11
C VAL A 30 6.75 16.44 -9.51
N LEU A 31 5.95 15.97 -10.47
CA LEU A 31 6.30 15.99 -11.89
C LEU A 31 5.61 17.18 -12.55
N ILE A 32 6.40 18.08 -13.15
CA ILE A 32 5.91 19.19 -13.96
C ILE A 32 6.06 18.84 -15.43
N VAL A 33 5.01 19.06 -16.19
CA VAL A 33 4.95 18.78 -17.63
C VAL A 33 4.48 20.04 -18.37
N ASP A 34 5.35 20.65 -19.14
CA ASP A 34 5.06 21.83 -19.96
C ASP A 34 6.10 21.86 -21.10
N ASP A 35 5.70 22.20 -22.31
CA ASP A 35 6.62 22.26 -23.46
C ASP A 35 7.45 23.55 -23.52
N VAL A 36 7.10 24.53 -22.67
CA VAL A 36 7.79 25.83 -22.56
C VAL A 36 8.81 25.78 -21.41
N PRO A 37 10.13 25.87 -21.69
CA PRO A 37 11.18 25.76 -20.66
C PRO A 37 11.10 26.83 -19.57
N ASP A 38 10.66 28.04 -19.91
CA ASP A 38 10.55 29.14 -18.94
C ASP A 38 9.49 28.85 -17.88
N ASN A 39 8.36 28.22 -18.24
CA ASN A 39 7.34 27.76 -17.29
C ASN A 39 7.88 26.71 -16.35
N LEU A 40 8.65 25.74 -16.89
CA LEU A 40 9.29 24.69 -16.11
C LEU A 40 10.29 25.25 -15.10
N ALA A 41 11.14 26.18 -15.52
CA ALA A 41 12.14 26.80 -14.64
C ALA A 41 11.47 27.57 -13.49
N MET A 42 10.50 28.41 -13.78
CA MET A 42 9.77 29.19 -12.77
C MET A 42 9.08 28.31 -11.73
N LEU A 43 8.37 27.25 -12.18
CA LEU A 43 7.68 26.33 -11.28
C LEU A 43 8.66 25.45 -10.50
N HIS A 44 9.72 24.99 -11.15
CA HIS A 44 10.78 24.21 -10.51
C HIS A 44 11.35 24.97 -9.31
N ASP A 45 11.80 26.22 -9.53
CA ASP A 45 12.42 27.03 -8.48
C ASP A 45 11.47 27.31 -7.31
N ALA A 46 10.21 27.60 -7.63
CA ALA A 46 9.19 27.86 -6.62
C ALA A 46 8.85 26.63 -5.77
N LEU A 47 8.76 25.45 -6.40
CA LEU A 47 8.49 24.20 -5.71
C LEU A 47 9.67 23.67 -4.92
N ASP A 48 10.91 23.79 -5.44
CA ASP A 48 12.13 23.45 -4.73
C ASP A 48 12.30 24.35 -3.49
N ALA A 49 12.05 25.64 -3.63
CA ALA A 49 12.03 26.58 -2.49
C ALA A 49 10.97 26.24 -1.44
N ALA A 50 9.84 25.64 -1.85
CA ALA A 50 8.80 25.13 -0.95
C ALA A 50 9.12 23.73 -0.36
N GLY A 51 10.28 23.14 -0.70
CA GLY A 51 10.78 21.87 -0.16
C GLY A 51 10.33 20.62 -0.92
N TYR A 52 9.72 20.76 -2.09
CA TYR A 52 9.37 19.62 -2.95
C TYR A 52 10.58 19.15 -3.76
N THR A 53 10.62 17.85 -4.04
CA THR A 53 11.50 17.31 -5.08
C THR A 53 10.80 17.41 -6.41
N VAL A 54 11.46 17.98 -7.43
CA VAL A 54 10.81 18.27 -8.70
C VAL A 54 11.42 17.47 -9.83
N LEU A 55 10.57 16.81 -10.61
CA LEU A 55 10.90 16.24 -11.91
C LEU A 55 10.25 17.11 -12.99
N VAL A 56 10.90 17.24 -14.13
CA VAL A 56 10.37 18.02 -15.26
C VAL A 56 10.27 17.15 -16.50
N ALA A 57 9.27 17.37 -17.34
CA ALA A 57 9.13 16.74 -18.66
C ALA A 57 8.67 17.81 -19.67
N THR A 58 9.26 17.78 -20.86
CA THR A 58 8.98 18.74 -21.93
C THR A 58 8.03 18.18 -23.01
N SER A 59 7.48 16.99 -22.80
CA SER A 59 6.55 16.34 -23.72
C SER A 59 5.72 15.27 -23.02
N GLY A 60 4.58 14.92 -23.61
CA GLY A 60 3.69 13.88 -23.09
C GLY A 60 4.36 12.50 -22.98
N ALA A 61 5.18 12.12 -23.98
CA ALA A 61 5.91 10.85 -23.94
C ALA A 61 6.92 10.79 -22.79
N ALA A 62 7.68 11.87 -22.57
CA ALA A 62 8.63 11.97 -21.46
C ALA A 62 7.90 11.97 -20.10
N ALA A 63 6.72 12.58 -20.02
CA ALA A 63 5.89 12.60 -18.83
C ALA A 63 5.44 11.19 -18.43
N LEU A 64 4.92 10.40 -19.37
CA LEU A 64 4.48 9.02 -19.12
C LEU A 64 5.64 8.14 -18.67
N GLN A 65 6.80 8.24 -19.31
CA GLN A 65 7.99 7.50 -18.94
C GLN A 65 8.46 7.82 -17.53
N ARG A 66 8.55 9.12 -17.18
CA ARG A 66 9.00 9.57 -15.85
C ARG A 66 8.00 9.23 -14.77
N ALA A 67 6.71 9.33 -15.04
CA ALA A 67 5.67 8.95 -14.09
C ALA A 67 5.74 7.46 -13.76
N ALA A 68 5.97 6.59 -14.74
CA ALA A 68 6.11 5.15 -14.53
C ALA A 68 7.41 4.77 -13.79
N GLN A 69 8.51 5.51 -14.00
CA GLN A 69 9.80 5.23 -13.36
C GLN A 69 9.93 5.75 -11.93
N ALA A 70 9.37 6.94 -11.67
CA ALA A 70 9.60 7.66 -10.42
C ALA A 70 8.38 7.70 -9.49
N GLU A 71 7.19 7.30 -9.96
CA GLU A 71 5.93 7.30 -9.20
C GLU A 71 5.71 8.62 -8.43
N PRO A 72 5.60 9.79 -9.10
CA PRO A 72 5.45 11.07 -8.43
C PRO A 72 4.18 11.10 -7.57
N ASP A 73 4.21 11.89 -6.50
CA ASP A 73 3.06 12.08 -5.62
C ASP A 73 1.95 12.93 -6.28
N ILE A 74 2.30 13.72 -7.31
CA ILE A 74 1.38 14.56 -8.09
C ILE A 74 2.00 14.95 -9.43
N VAL A 75 1.16 15.16 -10.44
CA VAL A 75 1.56 15.68 -11.77
C VAL A 75 0.91 17.04 -12.00
N LEU A 76 1.72 18.05 -12.34
CA LEU A 76 1.28 19.31 -12.92
C LEU A 76 1.42 19.19 -14.43
N LEU A 77 0.35 19.36 -15.18
CA LEU A 77 0.29 19.01 -16.58
C LEU A 77 -0.28 20.14 -17.42
N ASP A 78 0.52 20.67 -18.34
CA ASP A 78 -0.01 21.59 -19.33
C ASP A 78 -1.07 20.89 -20.21
N ALA A 79 -2.21 21.52 -20.34
CA ALA A 79 -3.33 21.01 -21.15
C ALA A 79 -2.98 21.00 -22.67
N VAL A 80 -2.22 22.00 -23.13
CA VAL A 80 -1.94 22.22 -24.55
C VAL A 80 -0.44 22.06 -24.81
N MET A 81 -0.07 20.94 -25.41
CA MET A 81 1.30 20.64 -25.80
C MET A 81 1.35 20.09 -27.24
N PRO A 82 2.45 20.30 -27.98
CA PRO A 82 2.60 19.74 -29.33
C PRO A 82 2.69 18.20 -29.29
N GLY A 83 2.05 17.58 -30.28
CA GLY A 83 2.05 16.13 -30.46
C GLY A 83 1.03 15.42 -29.58
N MET A 84 1.37 15.14 -28.31
CA MET A 84 0.45 14.55 -27.33
C MET A 84 0.01 15.63 -26.35
N ASP A 85 -1.28 15.99 -26.39
CA ASP A 85 -1.86 16.98 -25.48
C ASP A 85 -1.95 16.46 -24.02
N GLY A 86 -2.15 17.37 -23.07
CA GLY A 86 -2.22 17.00 -21.67
C GLY A 86 -3.41 16.10 -21.33
N PHE A 87 -4.52 16.21 -22.04
CA PHE A 87 -5.69 15.38 -21.80
C PHE A 87 -5.40 13.90 -22.14
N GLU A 88 -4.69 13.67 -23.26
CA GLU A 88 -4.26 12.33 -23.64
C GLU A 88 -3.23 11.76 -22.67
N VAL A 89 -2.29 12.58 -22.19
CA VAL A 89 -1.33 12.18 -21.14
C VAL A 89 -2.09 11.75 -19.88
N ALA A 90 -3.05 12.56 -19.42
CA ALA A 90 -3.84 12.25 -18.24
C ALA A 90 -4.63 10.93 -18.41
N ARG A 91 -5.32 10.74 -19.55
CA ARG A 91 -6.03 9.49 -19.84
C ARG A 91 -5.10 8.27 -19.77
N ARG A 92 -3.89 8.37 -20.33
CA ARG A 92 -2.90 7.28 -20.28
C ARG A 92 -2.35 7.03 -18.89
N LEU A 93 -2.09 8.08 -18.10
CA LEU A 93 -1.72 7.94 -16.68
C LEU A 93 -2.83 7.23 -15.90
N LYS A 94 -4.10 7.61 -16.14
CA LYS A 94 -5.26 7.01 -15.46
C LYS A 94 -5.61 5.60 -15.95
N ALA A 95 -5.14 5.21 -17.13
CA ALA A 95 -5.27 3.85 -17.64
C ALA A 95 -4.20 2.90 -17.07
N GLY A 96 -3.05 3.42 -16.65
CA GLY A 96 -1.95 2.63 -16.11
C GLY A 96 -2.17 2.28 -14.63
N PRO A 97 -2.09 1.01 -14.22
CA PRO A 97 -2.36 0.59 -12.83
C PRO A 97 -1.38 1.20 -11.82
N ASP A 98 -0.16 1.52 -12.24
CA ASP A 98 0.87 2.13 -11.39
C ASP A 98 0.75 3.65 -11.28
N THR A 99 0.10 4.27 -12.25
CA THR A 99 0.00 5.73 -12.37
C THR A 99 -1.42 6.24 -12.18
N ALA A 100 -2.45 5.38 -12.24
CA ALA A 100 -3.85 5.77 -12.11
C ALA A 100 -4.16 6.54 -10.81
N HIS A 101 -3.48 6.17 -9.72
CA HIS A 101 -3.67 6.77 -8.41
C HIS A 101 -3.03 8.16 -8.26
N ILE A 102 -2.12 8.55 -9.17
CA ILE A 102 -1.39 9.82 -9.10
C ILE A 102 -2.36 10.96 -9.44
N PRO A 103 -2.57 11.95 -8.56
CA PRO A 103 -3.39 13.10 -8.88
C PRO A 103 -2.77 13.94 -9.99
N VAL A 104 -3.60 14.39 -10.92
CA VAL A 104 -3.21 15.25 -12.05
C VAL A 104 -3.90 16.60 -11.89
N VAL A 105 -3.12 17.68 -11.83
CA VAL A 105 -3.61 19.06 -11.82
C VAL A 105 -3.24 19.68 -13.15
N PHE A 106 -4.24 20.12 -13.90
CA PHE A 106 -4.01 20.75 -15.19
C PHE A 106 -3.56 22.20 -15.05
N MET A 107 -2.63 22.64 -15.89
CA MET A 107 -2.28 24.04 -16.12
C MET A 107 -2.87 24.42 -17.48
N THR A 108 -3.78 25.38 -17.51
CA THR A 108 -4.52 25.71 -18.74
C THR A 108 -4.74 27.21 -18.92
N GLY A 109 -4.59 27.70 -20.14
CA GLY A 109 -5.06 29.02 -20.53
C GLY A 109 -6.55 29.05 -20.97
N LEU A 110 -7.15 27.85 -21.02
CA LEU A 110 -8.51 27.64 -21.47
C LEU A 110 -9.44 27.76 -20.26
N THR A 111 -10.24 28.81 -20.23
CA THR A 111 -11.18 29.12 -19.13
C THR A 111 -12.62 28.76 -19.44
N ASP A 112 -12.88 28.24 -20.65
CA ASP A 112 -14.21 27.85 -21.09
C ASP A 112 -14.68 26.58 -20.38
N THR A 113 -15.95 26.52 -20.06
CA THR A 113 -16.57 25.40 -19.31
C THR A 113 -16.31 24.05 -19.96
N GLU A 114 -16.25 23.96 -21.28
CA GLU A 114 -16.00 22.72 -22.02
C GLU A 114 -14.60 22.15 -21.75
N HIS A 115 -13.57 22.99 -21.68
CA HIS A 115 -12.20 22.56 -21.39
C HIS A 115 -12.01 22.15 -19.92
N VAL A 116 -12.70 22.80 -19.01
CA VAL A 116 -12.73 22.41 -17.59
C VAL A 116 -13.37 21.03 -17.44
N LEU A 117 -14.49 20.79 -18.10
CA LEU A 117 -15.14 19.47 -18.10
C LEU A 117 -14.22 18.41 -18.70
N ALA A 118 -13.58 18.68 -19.84
CA ALA A 118 -12.62 17.76 -20.47
C ALA A 118 -11.44 17.42 -19.55
N ALA A 119 -10.96 18.36 -18.73
CA ALA A 119 -9.91 18.11 -17.75
C ALA A 119 -10.33 17.08 -16.69
N PHE A 120 -11.54 17.22 -16.13
CA PHE A 120 -12.08 16.26 -15.17
C PHE A 120 -12.43 14.91 -15.83
N GLU A 121 -12.99 14.89 -17.03
CA GLU A 121 -13.27 13.68 -17.79
C GLU A 121 -11.98 12.89 -18.14
N ALA A 122 -10.87 13.60 -18.38
CA ALA A 122 -9.56 12.98 -18.57
C ALA A 122 -8.97 12.42 -17.26
N GLY A 123 -9.61 12.63 -16.12
CA GLY A 123 -9.20 12.14 -14.81
C GLY A 123 -8.36 13.13 -13.99
N GLY A 124 -8.34 14.41 -14.37
CA GLY A 124 -7.76 15.47 -13.54
C GLY A 124 -8.54 15.67 -12.24
N VAL A 125 -7.84 16.03 -11.17
CA VAL A 125 -8.44 16.29 -9.86
C VAL A 125 -8.65 17.79 -9.62
N ASP A 126 -7.95 18.64 -10.39
CA ASP A 126 -8.02 20.10 -10.28
C ASP A 126 -7.38 20.76 -11.52
N TYR A 127 -7.50 22.09 -11.61
CA TYR A 127 -6.81 22.88 -12.64
C TYR A 127 -6.34 24.22 -12.09
N VAL A 128 -5.34 24.81 -12.76
CA VAL A 128 -4.79 26.14 -12.52
C VAL A 128 -4.80 26.92 -13.83
N THR A 129 -5.28 28.15 -13.80
CA THR A 129 -5.34 29.01 -15.00
C THR A 129 -4.01 29.73 -15.26
N LYS A 130 -3.58 29.78 -16.52
CA LYS A 130 -2.47 30.63 -16.95
C LYS A 130 -2.92 32.10 -17.03
N PRO A 131 -2.14 33.13 -16.60
CA PRO A 131 -0.75 33.01 -16.17
C PRO A 131 -0.61 32.36 -14.78
N ILE A 132 0.32 31.38 -14.68
CA ILE A 132 0.51 30.58 -13.47
C ILE A 132 1.04 31.42 -12.32
N ARG A 133 0.41 31.30 -11.17
CA ARG A 133 0.85 31.90 -9.91
C ARG A 133 1.45 30.80 -9.02
N PRO A 134 2.78 30.78 -8.76
CA PRO A 134 3.42 29.70 -8.01
C PRO A 134 2.79 29.46 -6.63
N ALA A 135 2.40 30.51 -5.91
CA ALA A 135 1.76 30.38 -4.61
C ALA A 135 0.42 29.62 -4.67
N GLU A 136 -0.37 29.82 -5.73
CA GLU A 136 -1.63 29.09 -5.95
C GLU A 136 -1.35 27.61 -6.23
N VAL A 137 -0.37 27.31 -7.09
CA VAL A 137 0.05 25.95 -7.42
C VAL A 137 0.50 25.20 -6.17
N ILE A 138 1.36 25.81 -5.35
CA ILE A 138 1.86 25.22 -4.10
C ILE A 138 0.70 24.91 -3.14
N ALA A 139 -0.26 25.81 -3.00
CA ALA A 139 -1.42 25.59 -2.13
C ALA A 139 -2.28 24.40 -2.61
N ARG A 140 -2.57 24.30 -3.91
CA ARG A 140 -3.36 23.21 -4.50
C ARG A 140 -2.63 21.87 -4.41
N ILE A 141 -1.34 21.82 -4.74
CA ILE A 141 -0.48 20.65 -4.56
C ILE A 141 -0.56 20.16 -3.12
N GLY A 142 -0.40 21.05 -2.14
CA GLY A 142 -0.44 20.71 -0.73
C GLY A 142 -1.76 20.04 -0.28
N VAL A 143 -2.89 20.43 -0.87
CA VAL A 143 -4.19 19.81 -0.59
C VAL A 143 -4.26 18.39 -1.18
N HIS A 144 -3.98 18.26 -2.49
CA HIS A 144 -4.12 16.98 -3.20
C HIS A 144 -3.10 15.94 -2.74
N MET A 145 -1.85 16.36 -2.46
CA MET A 145 -0.83 15.44 -1.95
C MET A 145 -1.13 14.91 -0.55
N ARG A 146 -1.74 15.70 0.33
CA ARG A 146 -2.13 15.19 1.66
C ARG A 146 -3.12 14.05 1.54
N GLY A 147 -4.15 14.20 0.70
CA GLY A 147 -5.15 13.16 0.45
C GLY A 147 -4.54 11.89 -0.17
N ALA A 148 -3.70 12.05 -1.19
CA ALA A 148 -3.02 10.94 -1.84
C ALA A 148 -2.09 10.17 -0.88
N ARG A 149 -1.33 10.89 -0.05
CA ARG A 149 -0.45 10.27 0.97
C ARG A 149 -1.22 9.52 2.03
N GLN A 150 -2.31 10.08 2.54
CA GLN A 150 -3.16 9.39 3.51
C GLN A 150 -3.73 8.09 2.92
N ALA A 151 -4.22 8.13 1.69
CA ALA A 151 -4.70 6.94 1.00
C ALA A 151 -3.59 5.90 0.76
N ARG A 152 -2.38 6.34 0.41
CA ARG A 152 -1.21 5.46 0.24
C ARG A 152 -0.77 4.84 1.56
N GLN A 153 -0.70 5.64 2.64
CA GLN A 153 -0.36 5.15 3.98
C GLN A 153 -1.36 4.12 4.48
N ALA A 154 -2.67 4.36 4.29
CA ALA A 154 -3.70 3.39 4.65
C ALA A 154 -3.55 2.07 3.89
N ARG A 155 -3.27 2.13 2.57
CA ARG A 155 -3.01 0.92 1.76
C ARG A 155 -1.75 0.17 2.21
N ASN A 156 -0.65 0.88 2.46
CA ASN A 156 0.61 0.27 2.91
C ASN A 156 0.47 -0.33 4.33
N ALA A 157 -0.36 0.24 5.19
CA ALA A 157 -0.65 -0.34 6.49
C ALA A 157 -1.34 -1.71 6.37
N LEU A 158 -2.26 -1.88 5.43
CA LEU A 158 -2.90 -3.18 5.17
C LEU A 158 -1.87 -4.23 4.73
N ASP A 159 -0.95 -3.87 3.83
CA ASP A 159 0.14 -4.75 3.39
C ASP A 159 1.06 -5.17 4.54
N ALA A 160 1.35 -4.26 5.47
CA ALA A 160 2.18 -4.56 6.64
C ALA A 160 1.57 -5.63 7.56
N TYR A 161 0.24 -5.76 7.54
CA TYR A 161 -0.49 -6.81 8.25
C TYR A 161 -0.75 -8.07 7.39
N GLY A 162 -0.13 -8.17 6.20
CA GLY A 162 -0.31 -9.30 5.30
C GLY A 162 -1.69 -9.33 4.60
N HIS A 163 -2.35 -8.18 4.49
CA HIS A 163 -3.62 -8.00 3.79
C HIS A 163 -3.40 -7.20 2.49
N ALA A 164 -3.08 -7.89 1.43
CA ALA A 164 -3.00 -7.28 0.11
C ALA A 164 -4.39 -6.91 -0.41
N THR A 165 -4.51 -5.80 -1.13
CA THR A 165 -5.81 -5.32 -1.60
C THR A 165 -5.75 -4.91 -3.06
N ILE A 166 -6.82 -5.19 -3.78
CA ILE A 166 -7.02 -4.75 -5.17
C ILE A 166 -8.39 -4.11 -5.34
N ALA A 167 -8.50 -3.16 -6.27
CA ALA A 167 -9.76 -2.62 -6.74
C ALA A 167 -9.96 -2.99 -8.22
N VAL A 168 -11.12 -3.59 -8.53
CA VAL A 168 -11.47 -4.10 -9.85
C VAL A 168 -12.67 -3.36 -10.38
N ARG A 169 -12.55 -2.77 -11.59
CA ARG A 169 -13.66 -2.17 -12.34
C ARG A 169 -14.24 -3.18 -13.32
N LEU A 170 -15.45 -3.66 -13.04
CA LEU A 170 -16.14 -4.63 -13.91
C LEU A 170 -16.85 -3.97 -15.09
N GLN A 171 -17.24 -2.70 -14.96
CA GLN A 171 -17.98 -1.97 -16.01
C GLN A 171 -17.06 -1.58 -17.20
N SER A 172 -15.75 -1.64 -17.06
CA SER A 172 -14.83 -1.46 -18.20
C SER A 172 -14.80 -2.70 -19.08
N GLN A 173 -14.58 -2.49 -20.37
CA GLN A 173 -14.43 -3.59 -21.35
C GLN A 173 -13.03 -3.50 -21.97
N PRO A 174 -12.11 -4.41 -21.65
CA PRO A 174 -12.25 -5.49 -20.66
C PRO A 174 -12.24 -5.00 -19.20
N PRO A 175 -12.69 -5.82 -18.22
CA PRO A 175 -12.54 -5.54 -16.80
C PRO A 175 -11.08 -5.31 -16.44
N ARG A 176 -10.80 -4.34 -15.53
CA ARG A 176 -9.42 -3.94 -15.24
C ARG A 176 -9.16 -3.74 -13.76
N LEU A 177 -7.90 -3.92 -13.36
CA LEU A 177 -7.40 -3.44 -12.09
C LEU A 177 -7.32 -1.90 -12.13
N VAL A 178 -7.97 -1.24 -11.19
CA VAL A 178 -7.93 0.23 -11.04
C VAL A 178 -6.72 0.62 -10.19
N TRP A 179 -6.49 -0.14 -9.12
CA TRP A 179 -5.30 -0.04 -8.29
C TRP A 179 -5.07 -1.34 -7.51
N GLN A 180 -3.86 -1.50 -7.02
CA GLN A 180 -3.44 -2.64 -6.21
C GLN A 180 -2.37 -2.21 -5.21
N THR A 181 -2.29 -2.92 -4.07
CA THR A 181 -1.19 -2.72 -3.14
C THR A 181 0.09 -3.38 -3.64
N PRO A 182 1.29 -2.94 -3.18
CA PRO A 182 2.56 -3.56 -3.56
C PRO A 182 2.61 -5.07 -3.31
N LEU A 183 1.97 -5.53 -2.23
CA LEU A 183 1.89 -6.95 -1.90
C LEU A 183 0.99 -7.72 -2.89
N ALA A 184 -0.17 -7.16 -3.25
CA ALA A 184 -1.06 -7.74 -4.26
C ALA A 184 -0.35 -7.86 -5.62
N ARG A 185 0.42 -6.84 -6.00
CA ARG A 185 1.19 -6.84 -7.25
C ARG A 185 2.20 -7.99 -7.36
N ARG A 186 2.74 -8.44 -6.22
CA ARG A 186 3.63 -9.62 -6.17
C ARG A 186 2.85 -10.92 -6.19
N TRP A 187 1.72 -10.99 -5.46
CA TRP A 187 0.98 -12.23 -5.31
C TRP A 187 0.15 -12.62 -6.54
N LEU A 188 -0.43 -11.66 -7.27
CA LEU A 188 -1.25 -11.96 -8.43
C LEU A 188 -0.49 -12.76 -9.50
N PRO A 189 0.71 -12.35 -9.97
CA PRO A 189 1.50 -13.16 -10.89
C PRO A 189 1.93 -14.50 -10.29
N ASP A 190 2.30 -14.49 -9.00
CA ASP A 190 2.79 -15.70 -8.33
C ASP A 190 1.70 -16.77 -8.24
N TYR A 191 0.49 -16.44 -7.88
CA TYR A 191 -0.60 -17.40 -7.70
C TYR A 191 -1.38 -17.72 -8.97
N PHE A 192 -1.57 -16.76 -9.84
CA PHE A 192 -2.40 -16.91 -11.03
C PHE A 192 -1.61 -17.05 -12.34
N GLY A 193 -0.30 -16.77 -12.34
CA GLY A 193 0.52 -16.81 -13.55
C GLY A 193 0.18 -15.72 -14.58
N THR A 194 -0.53 -14.67 -14.16
CA THR A 194 -0.97 -13.57 -15.04
C THR A 194 -0.04 -12.36 -14.91
N PRO A 195 0.02 -11.46 -15.90
CA PRO A 195 0.70 -10.19 -15.74
C PRO A 195 0.18 -9.42 -14.51
N PRO A 196 1.02 -8.62 -13.84
CA PRO A 196 0.64 -7.93 -12.60
C PRO A 196 -0.51 -6.94 -12.77
N ASP A 197 -0.76 -6.49 -14.00
CA ASP A 197 -1.75 -5.47 -14.34
C ASP A 197 -3.04 -6.06 -14.90
N ALA A 198 -3.10 -7.37 -15.08
CA ALA A 198 -4.28 -8.07 -15.58
C ALA A 198 -5.13 -8.61 -14.42
N VAL A 199 -6.45 -8.55 -14.59
CA VAL A 199 -7.37 -9.27 -13.70
C VAL A 199 -7.32 -10.76 -14.05
N PRO A 200 -6.91 -11.64 -13.12
CA PRO A 200 -6.91 -13.07 -13.38
C PRO A 200 -8.32 -13.60 -13.71
N GLU A 201 -8.44 -14.46 -14.73
CA GLU A 201 -9.72 -15.01 -15.16
C GLU A 201 -10.47 -15.74 -14.01
N ALA A 202 -9.77 -16.54 -13.22
CA ALA A 202 -10.36 -17.23 -12.07
C ALA A 202 -10.90 -16.26 -11.01
N LEU A 203 -10.20 -15.12 -10.79
CA LEU A 203 -10.64 -14.08 -9.88
C LEU A 203 -11.89 -13.37 -10.43
N LEU A 204 -11.91 -13.09 -11.74
CA LEU A 204 -13.04 -12.44 -12.41
C LEU A 204 -14.30 -13.30 -12.37
N GLN A 205 -14.18 -14.60 -12.67
CA GLN A 205 -15.27 -15.55 -12.59
C GLN A 205 -15.83 -15.66 -11.16
N TRP A 206 -14.94 -15.78 -10.17
CA TRP A 206 -15.35 -15.83 -8.77
C TRP A 206 -16.01 -14.50 -8.33
N LEU A 207 -15.46 -13.36 -8.70
CA LEU A 207 -16.02 -12.05 -8.35
C LEU A 207 -17.43 -11.89 -8.92
N THR A 208 -17.63 -12.27 -10.18
CA THR A 208 -18.95 -12.24 -10.84
C THR A 208 -19.96 -13.16 -10.14
N ALA A 209 -19.52 -14.37 -9.74
CA ALA A 209 -20.35 -15.29 -8.98
C ALA A 209 -20.68 -14.77 -7.56
N ALA A 210 -19.71 -14.17 -6.88
CA ALA A 210 -19.89 -13.61 -5.54
C ALA A 210 -20.89 -12.45 -5.52
N LEU A 211 -20.97 -11.70 -6.61
CA LEU A 211 -21.97 -10.63 -6.77
C LEU A 211 -23.39 -11.16 -6.96
N ALA A 212 -23.53 -12.30 -7.60
CA ALA A 212 -24.83 -12.96 -7.76
C ALA A 212 -25.29 -13.69 -6.49
N HIS A 213 -24.34 -14.16 -5.67
CA HIS A 213 -24.59 -14.97 -4.49
C HIS A 213 -23.77 -14.46 -3.28
N PRO A 214 -24.35 -13.60 -2.41
CA PRO A 214 -23.63 -13.01 -1.26
C PRO A 214 -23.01 -14.02 -0.28
N GLU A 215 -23.53 -15.25 -0.24
CA GLU A 215 -22.98 -16.34 0.59
C GLU A 215 -21.82 -17.09 -0.08
N GLN A 216 -21.28 -16.57 -1.19
CA GLN A 216 -20.16 -17.18 -1.90
C GLN A 216 -18.96 -17.32 -0.99
N ARG A 217 -18.36 -18.51 -0.97
CA ARG A 217 -17.12 -18.75 -0.22
C ARG A 217 -15.97 -17.95 -0.81
N PRO A 218 -15.00 -17.54 0.01
CA PRO A 218 -13.76 -16.93 -0.48
C PRO A 218 -13.12 -17.79 -1.57
N LEU A 219 -12.56 -17.13 -2.60
CA LEU A 219 -11.73 -17.82 -3.58
C LEU A 219 -10.44 -18.28 -2.91
N SER A 220 -10.11 -19.54 -3.09
CA SER A 220 -8.90 -20.14 -2.53
C SER A 220 -8.06 -20.73 -3.65
N ILE A 221 -6.81 -20.26 -3.76
CA ILE A 221 -5.83 -20.73 -4.72
C ILE A 221 -4.66 -21.33 -3.95
N ALA A 222 -4.45 -22.63 -4.07
CA ALA A 222 -3.33 -23.32 -3.46
C ALA A 222 -2.10 -23.30 -4.38
N ARG A 223 -0.92 -23.07 -3.78
CA ARG A 223 0.36 -23.18 -4.47
C ARG A 223 1.40 -23.72 -3.49
N GLU A 224 1.88 -24.94 -3.75
CA GLU A 224 2.81 -25.65 -2.86
C GLU A 224 2.28 -25.73 -1.40
N SER A 225 2.99 -25.14 -0.42
CA SER A 225 2.60 -25.07 0.99
C SER A 225 1.87 -23.78 1.36
N ARG A 226 1.51 -22.96 0.37
CA ARG A 226 0.85 -21.66 0.56
C ARG A 226 -0.52 -21.64 -0.10
N GLN A 227 -1.43 -20.86 0.42
CA GLN A 227 -2.78 -20.69 -0.09
C GLN A 227 -3.15 -19.22 -0.09
N LEU A 228 -3.61 -18.70 -1.22
CA LEU A 228 -4.14 -17.35 -1.33
C LEU A 228 -5.66 -17.39 -1.16
N LEU A 229 -6.17 -16.64 -0.18
CA LEU A 229 -7.59 -16.43 0.04
C LEU A 229 -7.96 -15.05 -0.48
N CYS A 230 -9.01 -14.99 -1.33
CA CYS A 230 -9.56 -13.73 -1.85
C CYS A 230 -10.96 -13.54 -1.27
N THR A 231 -11.20 -12.39 -0.65
CA THR A 231 -12.50 -12.03 -0.04
C THR A 231 -13.01 -10.72 -0.61
N LEU A 232 -14.31 -10.67 -0.94
CA LEU A 232 -14.97 -9.45 -1.38
C LEU A 232 -15.32 -8.59 -0.16
N GLN A 233 -14.87 -7.33 -0.14
CA GLN A 233 -15.14 -6.39 0.96
C GLN A 233 -16.28 -5.42 0.67
N GLY A 234 -16.49 -5.06 -0.59
CA GLY A 234 -17.53 -4.11 -0.98
C GLY A 234 -17.15 -3.27 -2.18
N ARG A 235 -17.77 -2.10 -2.30
CA ARG A 235 -17.49 -1.13 -3.37
C ARG A 235 -16.78 0.10 -2.82
N THR A 236 -15.92 0.70 -3.65
CA THR A 236 -15.36 2.03 -3.42
C THR A 236 -16.38 3.12 -3.79
N VAL A 237 -16.06 4.36 -3.47
CA VAL A 237 -16.86 5.54 -3.88
C VAL A 237 -16.98 5.64 -5.40
N ASP A 238 -15.96 5.20 -6.14
CA ASP A 238 -15.91 5.21 -7.62
C ASP A 238 -16.54 3.95 -8.25
N ASP A 239 -17.33 3.19 -7.48
CA ASP A 239 -18.05 1.97 -7.89
C ASP A 239 -17.14 0.80 -8.31
N ASP A 240 -15.87 0.80 -7.85
CA ASP A 240 -14.94 -0.30 -8.06
C ASP A 240 -15.06 -1.35 -6.96
N TRP A 241 -14.86 -2.62 -7.29
CA TRP A 241 -14.96 -3.72 -6.34
C TRP A 241 -13.66 -3.94 -5.58
N LEU A 242 -13.74 -3.87 -4.25
CA LEU A 242 -12.61 -4.06 -3.35
C LEU A 242 -12.48 -5.53 -2.96
N VAL A 243 -11.35 -6.14 -3.29
CA VAL A 243 -11.01 -7.51 -2.93
C VAL A 243 -9.76 -7.52 -2.06
N VAL A 244 -9.86 -8.16 -0.91
CA VAL A 244 -8.72 -8.40 -0.01
C VAL A 244 -8.16 -9.78 -0.27
N LEU A 245 -6.84 -9.83 -0.44
CA LEU A 245 -6.04 -11.02 -0.65
C LEU A 245 -5.24 -11.31 0.63
N ARG A 246 -5.26 -12.54 1.07
CA ARG A 246 -4.52 -12.99 2.24
C ARG A 246 -3.79 -14.29 1.94
N GLU A 247 -2.50 -14.31 2.14
CA GLU A 247 -1.73 -15.55 2.06
C GLU A 247 -1.79 -16.29 3.39
N VAL A 248 -2.12 -17.55 3.32
CA VAL A 248 -2.08 -18.49 4.45
C VAL A 248 -1.03 -19.54 4.12
N SER A 249 -0.03 -19.66 4.99
CA SER A 249 0.99 -20.70 4.89
C SER A 249 1.13 -21.40 6.24
N ASP A 250 1.77 -22.57 6.22
CA ASP A 250 2.11 -23.28 7.45
C ASP A 250 2.93 -22.38 8.40
N ALA A 251 3.85 -21.58 7.84
CA ALA A 251 4.67 -20.65 8.61
C ALA A 251 3.85 -19.54 9.27
N THR A 252 2.92 -18.90 8.52
CA THR A 252 2.03 -17.87 9.08
C THR A 252 1.08 -18.43 10.13
N ALA A 253 0.60 -19.67 9.95
CA ALA A 253 -0.21 -20.35 10.94
C ALA A 253 0.56 -20.65 12.22
N VAL A 254 1.82 -21.10 12.10
CA VAL A 254 2.72 -21.34 13.24
C VAL A 254 3.04 -20.06 13.99
N GLU A 255 3.33 -18.97 13.29
CA GLU A 255 3.55 -17.64 13.90
C GLU A 255 2.30 -17.13 14.65
N ALA A 256 1.12 -17.27 14.06
CA ALA A 256 -0.13 -16.92 14.72
C ALA A 256 -0.35 -17.72 16.02
N ILE A 257 -0.10 -19.02 16.00
CA ILE A 257 -0.14 -19.90 17.18
C ILE A 257 0.88 -19.42 18.23
N MET A 258 2.11 -19.14 17.83
CA MET A 258 3.20 -18.70 18.70
C MET A 258 2.83 -17.43 19.48
N HIS A 259 2.39 -16.40 18.77
CA HIS A 259 2.06 -15.12 19.38
C HIS A 259 0.79 -15.17 20.25
N THR A 260 -0.25 -15.86 19.76
CA THR A 260 -1.55 -15.92 20.44
C THR A 260 -1.52 -16.75 21.72
N LEU A 261 -0.81 -17.89 21.68
CA LEU A 261 -0.77 -18.85 22.77
C LEU A 261 0.50 -18.73 23.63
N LYS A 262 1.39 -17.77 23.30
CA LYS A 262 2.69 -17.56 23.99
C LYS A 262 3.54 -18.81 24.05
N LEU A 263 3.53 -19.57 22.96
CA LEU A 263 4.33 -20.76 22.81
C LEU A 263 5.68 -20.42 22.16
N THR A 264 6.68 -21.28 22.36
CA THR A 264 7.93 -21.20 21.59
C THR A 264 7.69 -21.63 20.13
N LEU A 265 8.55 -21.23 19.20
CA LEU A 265 8.45 -21.64 17.80
C LEU A 265 8.26 -23.17 17.66
N ARG A 266 9.08 -23.96 18.36
CA ARG A 266 9.02 -25.42 18.28
C ARG A 266 7.73 -26.02 18.85
N GLU A 267 7.21 -25.46 19.93
CA GLU A 267 5.92 -25.85 20.48
C GLU A 267 4.78 -25.48 19.51
N SER A 268 4.87 -24.33 18.85
CA SER A 268 3.89 -23.87 17.85
C SER A 268 3.88 -24.77 16.61
N GLU A 269 5.05 -25.15 16.09
CA GLU A 269 5.18 -26.12 15.00
C GLU A 269 4.53 -27.46 15.36
N VAL A 270 4.83 -28.01 16.55
CA VAL A 270 4.22 -29.26 17.04
C VAL A 270 2.70 -29.11 17.14
N LEU A 271 2.20 -28.02 17.75
CA LEU A 271 0.78 -27.80 17.91
C LEU A 271 0.06 -27.62 16.57
N TYR A 272 0.70 -26.93 15.61
CA TYR A 272 0.20 -26.79 14.26
C TYR A 272 -0.07 -28.16 13.60
N TRP A 273 0.90 -29.06 13.63
CA TRP A 273 0.76 -30.40 13.06
C TRP A 273 -0.23 -31.28 13.83
N VAL A 274 -0.40 -31.03 15.14
CA VAL A 274 -1.48 -31.65 15.93
C VAL A 274 -2.85 -31.21 15.43
N VAL A 275 -3.04 -29.92 15.15
CA VAL A 275 -4.28 -29.37 14.57
C VAL A 275 -4.54 -29.99 13.19
N GLN A 276 -3.49 -30.24 12.41
CA GLN A 276 -3.58 -30.93 11.11
C GLN A 276 -3.81 -32.45 11.23
N GLY A 277 -4.00 -32.98 12.44
CA GLY A 277 -4.31 -34.39 12.68
C GLY A 277 -3.13 -35.37 12.56
N LYS A 278 -1.89 -34.89 12.48
CA LYS A 278 -0.69 -35.73 12.35
C LYS A 278 -0.37 -36.47 13.64
N THR A 279 0.14 -37.69 13.56
CA THR A 279 0.59 -38.45 14.74
C THR A 279 1.96 -37.94 15.25
N ASN A 280 2.37 -38.33 16.46
CA ASN A 280 3.69 -37.93 16.99
C ASN A 280 4.85 -38.47 16.13
N ARG A 281 4.66 -39.58 15.44
CA ARG A 281 5.63 -40.14 14.51
C ARG A 281 5.73 -39.26 13.26
N ASP A 282 4.59 -38.93 12.65
CA ASP A 282 4.56 -38.06 11.46
C ASP A 282 5.16 -36.69 11.77
N ILE A 283 4.82 -36.10 12.94
CA ILE A 283 5.39 -34.83 13.40
C ILE A 283 6.89 -34.93 13.60
N GLY A 284 7.35 -36.06 14.16
CA GLY A 284 8.78 -36.34 14.34
C GLY A 284 9.51 -36.36 12.99
N ASP A 285 8.95 -37.07 12.01
CA ASP A 285 9.50 -37.18 10.65
C ASP A 285 9.52 -35.81 9.94
N ILE A 286 8.42 -35.03 10.02
CA ILE A 286 8.32 -33.69 9.42
C ILE A 286 9.33 -32.71 10.04
N LEU A 287 9.44 -32.71 11.36
CA LEU A 287 10.24 -31.75 12.12
C LEU A 287 11.67 -32.20 12.40
N GLY A 288 12.10 -33.35 11.90
CA GLY A 288 13.43 -33.92 12.17
C GLY A 288 13.67 -34.23 13.65
N SER A 289 12.67 -34.77 14.36
CA SER A 289 12.71 -35.04 15.81
C SER A 289 12.21 -36.43 16.14
N SER A 290 12.60 -36.96 17.29
CA SER A 290 12.06 -38.26 17.73
C SER A 290 10.59 -38.13 18.20
N PRO A 291 9.76 -39.17 18.06
CA PRO A 291 8.40 -39.17 18.62
C PRO A 291 8.35 -38.91 20.13
N ALA A 292 9.42 -39.33 20.86
CA ALA A 292 9.56 -39.04 22.28
C ALA A 292 9.79 -37.55 22.57
N THR A 293 10.54 -36.86 21.68
CA THR A 293 10.76 -35.42 21.77
C THR A 293 9.46 -34.67 21.50
N VAL A 294 8.69 -35.09 20.49
CA VAL A 294 7.36 -34.53 20.20
C VAL A 294 6.43 -34.68 21.40
N LYS A 295 6.43 -35.84 22.05
CA LYS A 295 5.62 -36.06 23.27
C LYS A 295 5.99 -35.08 24.38
N LYS A 296 7.29 -34.83 24.62
CA LYS A 296 7.74 -33.83 25.64
C LYS A 296 7.27 -32.40 25.29
N HIS A 297 7.26 -32.02 24.01
CA HIS A 297 6.71 -30.74 23.60
C HIS A 297 5.21 -30.67 23.86
N LEU A 298 4.46 -31.73 23.59
CA LEU A 298 3.03 -31.80 23.87
C LEU A 298 2.71 -31.66 25.36
N GLU A 299 3.47 -32.32 26.23
CA GLU A 299 3.32 -32.20 27.69
C GLU A 299 3.47 -30.72 28.12
N ARG A 300 4.48 -29.99 27.62
CA ARG A 300 4.68 -28.57 27.89
C ARG A 300 3.58 -27.70 27.31
N ILE A 301 3.08 -28.02 26.11
CA ILE A 301 1.97 -27.33 25.48
C ILE A 301 0.71 -27.48 26.34
N TYR A 302 0.42 -28.68 26.81
CA TYR A 302 -0.75 -28.94 27.65
C TYR A 302 -0.69 -28.15 28.96
N GLU A 303 0.47 -28.12 29.59
CA GLU A 303 0.70 -27.30 30.80
C GLU A 303 0.47 -25.81 30.54
N LYS A 304 1.04 -25.27 29.44
CA LYS A 304 0.88 -23.85 29.08
C LYS A 304 -0.54 -23.46 28.68
N LEU A 305 -1.28 -24.37 28.05
CA LEU A 305 -2.66 -24.14 27.61
C LEU A 305 -3.71 -24.48 28.68
N GLY A 306 -3.31 -25.10 29.78
CA GLY A 306 -4.24 -25.60 30.81
C GLY A 306 -5.14 -26.73 30.28
N THR A 307 -4.61 -27.60 29.42
CA THR A 307 -5.36 -28.71 28.81
C THR A 307 -4.71 -30.05 29.16
N GLU A 308 -5.50 -31.12 29.19
CA GLU A 308 -4.99 -32.44 29.52
C GLU A 308 -4.94 -33.39 28.30
N THR A 309 -5.60 -33.01 27.19
CA THR A 309 -5.74 -33.89 26.06
C THR A 309 -5.30 -33.25 24.75
N ARG A 310 -4.85 -34.08 23.80
CA ARG A 310 -4.48 -33.67 22.46
C ARG A 310 -5.63 -32.91 21.74
N THR A 311 -6.83 -33.44 21.85
CA THR A 311 -8.03 -32.86 21.22
C THR A 311 -8.38 -31.50 21.85
N ALA A 312 -8.27 -31.37 23.17
CA ALA A 312 -8.51 -30.11 23.86
C ALA A 312 -7.51 -29.03 23.43
N ALA A 313 -6.21 -29.39 23.35
CA ALA A 313 -5.17 -28.46 22.88
C ALA A 313 -5.42 -28.02 21.42
N ALA A 314 -5.78 -28.95 20.53
CA ALA A 314 -6.15 -28.62 19.15
C ALA A 314 -7.37 -27.70 19.07
N THR A 315 -8.40 -27.94 19.89
CA THR A 315 -9.61 -27.10 19.93
C THR A 315 -9.29 -25.68 20.40
N VAL A 316 -8.49 -25.54 21.46
CA VAL A 316 -8.02 -24.22 21.95
C VAL A 316 -7.26 -23.49 20.89
N ALA A 317 -6.34 -24.15 20.16
CA ALA A 317 -5.58 -23.55 19.07
C ALA A 317 -6.51 -23.07 17.94
N LEU A 318 -7.43 -23.91 17.48
CA LEU A 318 -8.38 -23.56 16.42
C LEU A 318 -9.28 -22.39 16.81
N GLN A 319 -9.81 -22.36 18.03
CA GLN A 319 -10.68 -21.27 18.49
C GLN A 319 -9.92 -19.94 18.57
N ARG A 320 -8.72 -19.94 19.13
CA ARG A 320 -7.92 -18.73 19.30
C ARG A 320 -7.41 -18.19 17.97
N VAL A 321 -6.99 -19.04 17.06
CA VAL A 321 -6.56 -18.63 15.71
C VAL A 321 -7.75 -18.16 14.85
N ARG A 322 -8.94 -18.79 14.98
CA ARG A 322 -10.15 -18.32 14.28
C ARG A 322 -10.60 -16.93 14.73
N MET A 323 -10.51 -16.60 16.03
CA MET A 323 -10.87 -15.27 16.54
C MET A 323 -9.99 -14.15 15.94
N LEU A 324 -8.73 -14.43 15.62
CA LEU A 324 -7.84 -13.47 14.94
C LEU A 324 -8.13 -13.35 13.43
N ASN A 325 -8.79 -14.35 12.85
CA ASN A 325 -9.10 -14.38 11.42
C ASN A 325 -10.49 -13.79 11.11
N SER A 326 -11.27 -13.43 12.14
CA SER A 326 -12.65 -12.94 12.02
C SER A 326 -12.81 -11.47 12.43
N GLY A 327 -11.69 -10.75 12.77
CA GLY A 327 -11.66 -9.34 13.16
C GLY A 327 -11.22 -8.39 12.06
#